data_d7a7d09a3cd5ce5423c1efe9cb8dfc98
#
_entry.id   d7a7d09a3cd5ce5423c1efe9cb8dfc98
#
_cell.length_a   1.000
_cell.length_b   1.000
_cell.length_c   1.000
_cell.angle_alpha   90.00
_cell.angle_beta   90.00
_cell.angle_gamma   90.00
#
_symmetry.space_group_name_H-M   'P 1'
#
loop_
_entity.id
_entity.type
_entity.pdbx_description
1 polymer ?
#
loop_
_entity_poly.entity_id
_entity_poly.type
_entity_poly.pdbx_seq_one_letter_code
_entity_poly.pdbx_strand_id
1 'polypeptide(L)'
;MAFKDNILEFSDSKIVDQDTMVEVMMSWEAPIMEKSAEYICESKGNILEIGFGLGICSNYIQSQGVNSHTIVEIHPQILEKLNEWASDKDNVNVIEGDWSSLDFSDKYDGIFLDTFGDDNLDKFKDFAVSRATSGAKVTYWNNKEEEYNPYLFDSVSYDKISITPDLNIYTEMKDFYYMPKVVL
;
A
#
# COMPACT_ATOMS: atom_id res chain seq x y z
N MET A 1 -10.28 18.97 -6.73
CA MET A 1 -10.80 17.74 -7.39
C MET A 1 -10.23 16.59 -6.58
N ALA A 2 -11.00 15.58 -6.24
CA ALA A 2 -10.45 14.46 -5.47
C ALA A 2 -9.61 13.57 -6.41
N PHE A 3 -8.55 12.94 -5.92
CA PHE A 3 -7.66 12.08 -6.72
C PHE A 3 -8.41 11.09 -7.61
N LYS A 4 -9.48 10.47 -7.10
CA LYS A 4 -10.31 9.53 -7.85
C LYS A 4 -10.96 10.08 -9.14
N ASP A 5 -11.03 11.41 -9.28
CA ASP A 5 -11.64 12.09 -10.42
C ASP A 5 -10.59 12.52 -11.46
N ASN A 6 -9.30 12.36 -11.17
CA ASN A 6 -8.19 12.74 -12.06
C ASN A 6 -8.01 11.71 -13.17
N ILE A 7 -7.33 12.09 -14.23
CA ILE A 7 -6.97 11.20 -15.34
C ILE A 7 -5.57 10.65 -15.10
N LEU A 8 -5.43 9.33 -15.09
CA LEU A 8 -4.13 8.66 -14.94
C LEU A 8 -3.62 8.13 -16.28
N GLU A 9 -2.33 8.33 -16.51
CA GLU A 9 -1.57 7.69 -17.59
C GLU A 9 -0.74 6.54 -17.02
N PHE A 10 -0.85 5.37 -17.66
CA PHE A 10 -0.15 4.16 -17.27
C PHE A 10 0.92 3.81 -18.29
N SER A 11 2.08 3.44 -17.80
CA SER A 11 3.14 2.78 -18.55
C SER A 11 3.60 1.52 -17.82
N ASP A 12 4.52 0.77 -18.40
CA ASP A 12 5.11 -0.43 -17.76
C ASP A 12 5.89 -0.09 -16.48
N SER A 13 6.32 1.16 -16.33
CA SER A 13 7.19 1.58 -15.24
C SER A 13 6.58 2.57 -14.26
N LYS A 14 5.45 3.19 -14.58
CA LYS A 14 4.85 4.21 -13.71
C LYS A 14 3.39 4.53 -14.00
N ILE A 15 2.75 5.14 -13.00
CA ILE A 15 1.46 5.82 -13.11
C ILE A 15 1.70 7.31 -12.90
N VAL A 16 1.17 8.15 -13.78
CA VAL A 16 1.25 9.62 -13.69
C VAL A 16 -0.16 10.20 -13.67
N ASP A 17 -0.40 11.08 -12.72
CA ASP A 17 -1.60 11.90 -12.66
C ASP A 17 -1.46 13.04 -13.69
N GLN A 18 -2.31 13.03 -14.73
CA GLN A 18 -2.25 13.99 -15.84
C GLN A 18 -2.72 15.40 -15.45
N ASP A 19 -3.53 15.51 -14.41
CA ASP A 19 -4.04 16.81 -13.96
C ASP A 19 -3.00 17.57 -13.14
N THR A 20 -2.16 16.86 -12.40
CA THR A 20 -1.11 17.44 -11.54
C THR A 20 0.30 17.22 -12.07
N MET A 21 0.49 16.33 -13.04
CA MET A 21 1.78 15.87 -13.56
C MET A 21 2.68 15.22 -12.48
N VAL A 22 2.07 14.72 -11.40
CA VAL A 22 2.76 14.05 -10.30
C VAL A 22 2.73 12.54 -10.54
N GLU A 23 3.83 11.87 -10.24
CA GLU A 23 3.91 10.41 -10.28
C GLU A 23 3.21 9.81 -9.06
N VAL A 24 2.31 8.86 -9.34
CA VAL A 24 1.49 8.17 -8.33
C VAL A 24 2.22 6.94 -7.82
N MET A 25 2.84 6.18 -8.70
CA MET A 25 3.62 4.98 -8.39
C MET A 25 4.64 4.67 -9.46
N MET A 26 5.77 4.09 -9.08
CA MET A 26 6.88 3.78 -9.98
C MET A 26 7.50 2.42 -9.72
N SER A 27 7.99 1.78 -10.78
CA SER A 27 8.58 0.43 -10.71
C SER A 27 9.84 0.32 -9.84
N TRP A 28 10.59 1.42 -9.62
CA TRP A 28 11.75 1.42 -8.73
C TRP A 28 11.40 1.19 -7.26
N GLU A 29 10.11 1.34 -6.89
CA GLU A 29 9.59 1.06 -5.55
C GLU A 29 9.52 -0.45 -5.24
N ALA A 30 9.73 -1.31 -6.24
CA ALA A 30 9.62 -2.76 -6.10
C ALA A 30 10.37 -3.36 -4.89
N PRO A 31 11.61 -2.96 -4.53
CA PRO A 31 12.27 -3.48 -3.34
C PRO A 31 11.56 -3.12 -2.04
N ILE A 32 10.87 -1.96 -1.99
CA ILE A 32 10.08 -1.52 -0.83
C ILE A 32 8.82 -2.39 -0.74
N MET A 33 8.13 -2.58 -1.86
CA MET A 33 6.91 -3.39 -1.95
C MET A 33 7.16 -4.85 -1.58
N GLU A 34 8.30 -5.42 -2.04
CA GLU A 34 8.73 -6.77 -1.68
C GLU A 34 8.90 -6.92 -0.17
N LYS A 35 9.64 -6.01 0.45
CA LYS A 35 9.89 -6.05 1.91
C LYS A 35 8.63 -5.79 2.73
N SER A 36 7.76 -4.90 2.27
CA SER A 36 6.46 -4.66 2.88
C SER A 36 5.60 -5.92 2.86
N ALA A 37 5.50 -6.58 1.69
CA ALA A 37 4.77 -7.83 1.54
C ALA A 37 5.35 -8.95 2.40
N GLU A 38 6.68 -9.16 2.41
CA GLU A 38 7.35 -10.14 3.27
C GLU A 38 6.97 -9.94 4.75
N TYR A 39 6.98 -8.70 5.22
CA TYR A 39 6.70 -8.37 6.61
C TYR A 39 5.25 -8.64 6.99
N ILE A 40 4.28 -8.13 6.24
CA ILE A 40 2.86 -8.29 6.58
C ILE A 40 2.34 -9.72 6.36
N CYS A 41 2.99 -10.49 5.49
CA CYS A 41 2.59 -11.86 5.14
C CYS A 41 3.27 -12.94 6.00
N GLU A 42 4.02 -12.59 7.04
CA GLU A 42 4.79 -13.57 7.85
C GLU A 42 3.90 -14.69 8.42
N SER A 43 2.66 -14.37 8.80
CA SER A 43 1.68 -15.36 9.27
C SER A 43 1.05 -16.20 8.16
N LYS A 44 1.13 -15.75 6.90
CA LYS A 44 0.37 -16.26 5.75
C LYS A 44 -1.15 -16.26 5.95
N GLY A 45 -1.63 -15.40 6.84
CA GLY A 45 -3.04 -15.26 7.21
C GLY A 45 -3.85 -14.43 6.22
N ASN A 46 -4.77 -13.63 6.76
CA ASN A 46 -5.61 -12.72 5.99
C ASN A 46 -4.92 -11.36 5.87
N ILE A 47 -4.74 -10.87 4.66
CA ILE A 47 -4.00 -9.63 4.38
C ILE A 47 -4.95 -8.58 3.83
N LEU A 48 -4.78 -7.34 4.32
CA LEU A 48 -5.42 -6.14 3.80
C LEU A 48 -4.37 -5.25 3.15
N GLU A 49 -4.57 -4.94 1.88
CA GLU A 49 -3.82 -3.95 1.12
C GLU A 49 -4.74 -2.76 0.79
N ILE A 50 -4.30 -1.54 1.08
CA ILE A 50 -5.02 -0.30 0.81
C ILE A 50 -4.23 0.50 -0.20
N GLY A 51 -4.75 0.58 -1.43
CA GLY A 51 -4.07 1.07 -2.63
C GLY A 51 -3.44 -0.06 -3.43
N PHE A 52 -3.77 -0.16 -4.72
CA PHE A 52 -3.25 -1.20 -5.63
C PHE A 52 -2.09 -0.70 -6.51
N GLY A 53 -2.23 0.52 -7.04
CA GLY A 53 -1.26 1.14 -7.92
C GLY A 53 -0.94 0.30 -9.16
N LEU A 54 0.33 -0.06 -9.34
CA LEU A 54 0.81 -0.97 -10.41
C LEU A 54 0.65 -2.46 -10.06
N GLY A 55 0.13 -2.79 -8.88
CA GLY A 55 0.00 -4.17 -8.40
C GLY A 55 1.33 -4.82 -7.99
N ILE A 56 2.38 -4.04 -7.76
CA ILE A 56 3.71 -4.57 -7.41
C ILE A 56 3.64 -5.27 -6.06
N CYS A 57 3.11 -4.59 -5.02
CA CYS A 57 2.95 -5.18 -3.69
C CYS A 57 2.00 -6.38 -3.74
N SER A 58 0.88 -6.26 -4.44
CA SER A 58 -0.11 -7.32 -4.61
C SER A 58 0.50 -8.61 -5.19
N ASN A 59 1.40 -8.49 -6.18
CA ASN A 59 2.12 -9.64 -6.74
C ASN A 59 3.02 -10.31 -5.69
N TYR A 60 3.75 -9.53 -4.89
CA TYR A 60 4.59 -10.07 -3.82
C TYR A 60 3.74 -10.73 -2.73
N ILE A 61 2.60 -10.12 -2.32
CA ILE A 61 1.66 -10.71 -1.34
C ILE A 61 1.16 -12.07 -1.85
N GLN A 62 0.71 -12.15 -3.11
CA GLN A 62 0.24 -13.42 -3.68
C GLN A 62 1.34 -14.48 -3.75
N SER A 63 2.59 -14.09 -4.01
CA SER A 63 3.73 -15.01 -4.03
C SER A 63 4.04 -15.64 -2.66
N GLN A 64 3.60 -15.01 -1.56
CA GLN A 64 3.77 -15.56 -0.19
C GLN A 64 2.80 -16.71 0.10
N GLY A 65 1.76 -16.91 -0.70
CA GLY A 65 0.76 -17.97 -0.49
C GLY A 65 -0.11 -17.72 0.74
N VAL A 66 -0.67 -16.52 0.83
CA VAL A 66 -1.55 -16.07 1.92
C VAL A 66 -2.94 -16.72 1.85
N ASN A 67 -3.63 -16.80 2.99
CA ASN A 67 -4.97 -17.38 3.08
C ASN A 67 -6.01 -16.57 2.30
N SER A 68 -6.04 -15.25 2.52
CA SER A 68 -6.86 -14.32 1.75
C SER A 68 -6.16 -12.98 1.59
N HIS A 69 -6.52 -12.28 0.51
CA HIS A 69 -5.97 -10.97 0.19
C HIS A 69 -7.11 -10.02 -0.18
N THR A 70 -7.44 -9.10 0.71
CA THR A 70 -8.41 -8.03 0.46
C THR A 70 -7.68 -6.78 -0.01
N ILE A 71 -8.11 -6.21 -1.13
CA ILE A 71 -7.53 -5.00 -1.71
C ILE A 71 -8.60 -3.93 -1.79
N VAL A 72 -8.35 -2.79 -1.17
CA VAL A 72 -9.22 -1.61 -1.24
C VAL A 72 -8.61 -0.59 -2.20
N GLU A 73 -9.41 -0.18 -3.18
CA GLU A 73 -8.99 0.81 -4.17
C GLU A 73 -10.14 1.78 -4.47
N ILE A 74 -9.81 3.06 -4.67
CA ILE A 74 -10.79 4.11 -4.90
C ILE A 74 -10.80 4.62 -6.35
N HIS A 75 -9.65 4.55 -7.04
CA HIS A 75 -9.50 5.15 -8.36
C HIS A 75 -10.06 4.26 -9.47
N PRO A 76 -11.04 4.73 -10.30
CA PRO A 76 -11.71 3.88 -11.28
C PRO A 76 -10.77 3.22 -12.30
N GLN A 77 -9.76 3.94 -12.80
CA GLN A 77 -8.81 3.40 -13.77
C GLN A 77 -7.87 2.35 -13.16
N ILE A 78 -7.53 2.49 -11.86
CA ILE A 78 -6.75 1.48 -11.14
C ILE A 78 -7.62 0.27 -10.84
N LEU A 79 -8.90 0.47 -10.46
CA LEU A 79 -9.86 -0.60 -10.23
C LEU A 79 -10.09 -1.50 -11.44
N GLU A 80 -10.12 -0.92 -12.66
CA GLU A 80 -10.22 -1.71 -13.89
C GLU A 80 -9.06 -2.71 -13.99
N LYS A 81 -7.82 -2.24 -13.77
CA LYS A 81 -6.62 -3.08 -13.79
C LYS A 81 -6.59 -4.09 -12.64
N LEU A 82 -7.01 -3.69 -11.46
CA LEU A 82 -7.12 -4.56 -10.30
C LEU A 82 -8.13 -5.71 -10.55
N ASN A 83 -9.29 -5.41 -11.11
CA ASN A 83 -10.30 -6.42 -11.42
C ASN A 83 -9.80 -7.40 -12.49
N GLU A 84 -9.09 -6.93 -13.51
CA GLU A 84 -8.45 -7.81 -14.50
C GLU A 84 -7.39 -8.71 -13.83
N TRP A 85 -6.50 -8.13 -13.01
CA TRP A 85 -5.46 -8.86 -12.29
C TRP A 85 -6.01 -9.89 -11.30
N ALA A 86 -7.14 -9.57 -10.62
CA ALA A 86 -7.78 -10.45 -9.64
C ALA A 86 -8.61 -11.59 -10.26
N SER A 87 -8.93 -11.52 -11.55
CA SER A 87 -9.93 -12.37 -12.22
C SER A 87 -9.65 -13.88 -12.16
N ASP A 88 -8.41 -14.29 -11.96
CA ASP A 88 -7.95 -15.68 -11.87
C ASP A 88 -7.50 -16.11 -10.46
N LYS A 89 -7.80 -15.30 -9.43
CA LYS A 89 -7.32 -15.48 -8.04
C LYS A 89 -8.46 -15.68 -7.06
N ASP A 90 -8.72 -16.92 -6.69
CA ASP A 90 -9.86 -17.29 -5.83
C ASP A 90 -9.76 -16.73 -4.39
N ASN A 91 -8.55 -16.36 -3.93
CA ASN A 91 -8.31 -15.84 -2.58
C ASN A 91 -8.23 -14.30 -2.53
N VAL A 92 -8.49 -13.60 -3.64
CA VAL A 92 -8.47 -12.14 -3.71
C VAL A 92 -9.88 -11.58 -3.61
N ASN A 93 -10.08 -10.60 -2.73
CA ASN A 93 -11.31 -9.84 -2.56
C ASN A 93 -11.07 -8.37 -2.89
N VAL A 94 -11.73 -7.85 -3.92
CA VAL A 94 -11.63 -6.45 -4.34
C VAL A 94 -12.76 -5.64 -3.71
N ILE A 95 -12.42 -4.53 -3.04
CA ILE A 95 -13.39 -3.60 -2.46
C ILE A 95 -13.15 -2.22 -3.09
N GLU A 96 -14.16 -1.74 -3.80
CA GLU A 96 -14.18 -0.39 -4.34
C GLU A 96 -14.61 0.62 -3.28
N GLY A 97 -13.79 1.64 -3.02
CA GLY A 97 -14.18 2.75 -2.15
C GLY A 97 -13.05 3.35 -1.34
N ASP A 98 -13.43 4.35 -0.54
CA ASP A 98 -12.56 4.98 0.45
C ASP A 98 -12.48 4.11 1.71
N TRP A 99 -11.30 3.55 1.97
CA TRP A 99 -11.02 2.66 3.09
C TRP A 99 -11.48 3.23 4.44
N SER A 100 -11.42 4.55 4.61
CA SER A 100 -11.75 5.21 5.88
C SER A 100 -13.25 5.25 6.17
N SER A 101 -14.08 5.02 5.16
CA SER A 101 -15.56 5.07 5.23
C SER A 101 -16.21 3.70 5.05
N LEU A 102 -15.44 2.67 4.68
CA LEU A 102 -15.97 1.32 4.46
C LEU A 102 -16.27 0.63 5.79
N ASP A 103 -17.47 0.07 5.87
CA ASP A 103 -17.89 -0.77 7.01
C ASP A 103 -17.75 -2.26 6.63
N PHE A 104 -16.59 -2.82 6.93
CA PHE A 104 -16.35 -4.26 6.84
C PHE A 104 -15.82 -4.78 8.18
N SER A 105 -16.36 -5.94 8.60
CA SER A 105 -16.11 -6.52 9.94
C SER A 105 -14.87 -7.39 10.02
N ASP A 106 -14.25 -7.70 8.88
CA ASP A 106 -13.16 -8.65 8.79
C ASP A 106 -11.93 -8.20 9.56
N LYS A 107 -11.17 -9.17 10.04
CA LYS A 107 -9.93 -8.98 10.75
C LYS A 107 -8.75 -9.52 9.92
N TYR A 108 -7.63 -8.84 10.04
CA TYR A 108 -6.45 -9.10 9.21
C TYR A 108 -5.20 -9.35 10.08
N ASP A 109 -4.36 -10.24 9.60
CA ASP A 109 -3.08 -10.61 10.21
C ASP A 109 -1.94 -9.74 9.67
N GLY A 110 -2.17 -9.11 8.52
CA GLY A 110 -1.27 -8.14 7.92
C GLY A 110 -2.04 -6.99 7.27
N ILE A 111 -1.57 -5.76 7.43
CA ILE A 111 -2.18 -4.55 6.86
C ILE A 111 -1.09 -3.68 6.21
N PHE A 112 -1.30 -3.31 4.95
CA PHE A 112 -0.46 -2.36 4.21
C PHE A 112 -1.28 -1.16 3.74
N LEU A 113 -0.76 0.05 3.99
CA LEU A 113 -1.33 1.30 3.51
C LEU A 113 -0.35 1.99 2.56
N ASP A 114 -0.76 2.14 1.32
CA ASP A 114 -0.04 2.91 0.30
C ASP A 114 -1.04 3.63 -0.61
N THR A 115 -1.42 4.83 -0.22
CA THR A 115 -2.42 5.64 -0.91
C THR A 115 -1.84 6.95 -1.42
N PHE A 116 -2.36 7.44 -2.53
CA PHE A 116 -1.99 8.73 -3.12
C PHE A 116 -3.15 9.73 -2.97
N GLY A 117 -2.82 10.99 -2.58
CA GLY A 117 -3.82 12.05 -2.48
C GLY A 117 -4.91 11.79 -1.43
N ASP A 118 -4.59 11.11 -0.35
CA ASP A 118 -5.53 10.68 0.68
C ASP A 118 -5.59 11.69 1.83
N ASP A 119 -6.78 12.25 2.05
CA ASP A 119 -7.04 13.22 3.12
C ASP A 119 -7.41 12.55 4.46
N ASN A 120 -7.50 11.21 4.52
CA ASN A 120 -7.97 10.46 5.69
C ASN A 120 -6.86 9.76 6.49
N LEU A 121 -5.61 10.07 6.19
CA LEU A 121 -4.45 9.40 6.79
C LEU A 121 -4.40 9.48 8.33
N ASP A 122 -4.97 10.53 8.92
CA ASP A 122 -5.10 10.70 10.37
C ASP A 122 -5.95 9.61 11.06
N LYS A 123 -6.83 8.94 10.29
CA LYS A 123 -7.68 7.85 10.79
C LYS A 123 -7.01 6.48 10.76
N PHE A 124 -5.83 6.35 10.13
CA PHE A 124 -5.25 5.05 9.82
C PHE A 124 -4.92 4.22 11.06
N LYS A 125 -4.37 4.83 12.13
CA LYS A 125 -4.06 4.09 13.37
C LYS A 125 -5.32 3.42 13.95
N ASP A 126 -6.39 4.18 14.13
CA ASP A 126 -7.63 3.68 14.70
C ASP A 126 -8.27 2.61 13.81
N PHE A 127 -8.23 2.83 12.50
CA PHE A 127 -8.68 1.85 11.52
C PHE A 127 -7.86 0.55 11.62
N ALA A 128 -6.54 0.62 11.57
CA ALA A 128 -5.66 -0.56 11.65
C ALA A 128 -5.88 -1.33 12.94
N VAL A 129 -5.92 -0.66 14.10
CA VAL A 129 -6.21 -1.27 15.41
C VAL A 129 -7.58 -1.96 15.39
N SER A 130 -8.59 -1.30 14.80
CA SER A 130 -9.94 -1.87 14.73
C SER A 130 -10.05 -3.11 13.83
N ARG A 131 -9.14 -3.28 12.86
CA ARG A 131 -9.14 -4.38 11.86
C ARG A 131 -8.06 -5.43 12.10
N ALA A 132 -7.13 -5.21 12.99
CA ALA A 132 -6.07 -6.15 13.31
C ALA A 132 -6.55 -7.35 14.14
N THR A 133 -5.97 -8.51 13.87
CA THR A 133 -5.91 -9.62 14.83
C THR A 133 -4.81 -9.33 15.86
N SER A 134 -4.81 -10.04 16.99
CA SER A 134 -3.71 -9.90 17.95
C SER A 134 -2.37 -10.38 17.34
N GLY A 135 -1.37 -9.53 17.38
CA GLY A 135 -0.06 -9.79 16.76
C GLY A 135 0.01 -9.46 15.27
N ALA A 136 -1.02 -8.82 14.72
CA ALA A 136 -1.04 -8.40 13.32
C ALA A 136 0.12 -7.46 12.99
N LYS A 137 0.65 -7.60 11.79
CA LYS A 137 1.75 -6.78 11.28
C LYS A 137 1.21 -5.69 10.38
N VAL A 138 1.63 -4.45 10.63
CA VAL A 138 1.20 -3.27 9.89
C VAL A 138 2.41 -2.53 9.35
N THR A 139 2.36 -2.17 8.09
CA THR A 139 3.31 -1.26 7.45
C THR A 139 2.56 -0.24 6.59
N TYR A 140 3.23 0.84 6.26
CA TYR A 140 2.66 1.92 5.47
C TYR A 140 3.75 2.65 4.68
N TRP A 141 3.34 3.32 3.60
CA TRP A 141 4.26 4.16 2.84
C TRP A 141 4.81 5.29 3.72
N ASN A 142 6.14 5.38 3.79
CA ASN A 142 6.85 6.46 4.49
C ASN A 142 7.37 7.47 3.46
N ASN A 143 6.77 8.64 3.42
CA ASN A 143 7.14 9.70 2.49
C ASN A 143 8.31 10.57 2.97
N LYS A 144 9.07 10.10 3.97
CA LYS A 144 10.24 10.79 4.51
C LYS A 144 11.50 9.94 4.34
N GLU A 145 12.63 10.59 4.21
CA GLU A 145 13.97 9.98 4.16
C GLU A 145 14.52 9.58 5.55
N GLU A 146 13.67 9.53 6.55
CA GLU A 146 14.01 9.25 7.94
C GLU A 146 12.95 8.33 8.58
N GLU A 147 13.25 7.85 9.78
CA GLU A 147 12.29 7.16 10.61
C GLU A 147 11.13 8.12 10.95
N TYR A 148 9.93 7.83 10.42
CA TYR A 148 8.79 8.73 10.54
C TYR A 148 7.51 7.97 10.88
N ASN A 149 6.85 8.40 11.96
CA ASN A 149 5.61 7.81 12.47
C ASN A 149 4.47 8.85 12.45
N PRO A 150 3.90 9.15 11.29
CA PRO A 150 2.83 10.16 11.16
C PRO A 150 1.53 9.75 11.84
N TYR A 151 1.31 8.44 12.02
CA TYR A 151 0.07 7.89 12.57
C TYR A 151 0.11 7.69 14.08
N LEU A 152 1.22 8.04 14.73
CA LEU A 152 1.39 7.98 16.18
C LEU A 152 1.13 6.59 16.79
N PHE A 153 1.56 5.53 16.11
CA PHE A 153 1.60 4.20 16.71
C PHE A 153 2.53 4.21 17.92
N ASP A 154 2.19 3.45 18.97
CA ASP A 154 2.90 3.47 20.25
C ASP A 154 4.32 2.91 20.15
N SER A 155 4.55 1.98 19.20
CA SER A 155 5.85 1.39 18.92
C SER A 155 6.01 1.16 17.42
N VAL A 156 7.03 1.77 16.83
CA VAL A 156 7.41 1.56 15.42
C VAL A 156 8.90 1.24 15.38
N SER A 157 9.25 0.19 14.68
CA SER A 157 10.63 -0.09 14.26
C SER A 157 10.77 0.14 12.76
N TYR A 158 12.00 0.23 12.24
CA TYR A 158 12.23 0.53 10.84
C TYR A 158 13.28 -0.39 10.25
N ASP A 159 13.00 -0.92 9.06
CA ASP A 159 14.00 -1.58 8.25
C ASP A 159 14.54 -0.60 7.20
N LYS A 160 15.87 -0.52 7.08
CA LYS A 160 16.52 0.29 6.06
C LYS A 160 16.69 -0.53 4.79
N ILE A 161 16.03 -0.12 3.71
CA ILE A 161 16.00 -0.79 2.42
C ILE A 161 16.82 0.02 1.42
N SER A 162 17.75 -0.63 0.71
CA SER A 162 18.46 0.02 -0.41
C SER A 162 17.53 0.15 -1.61
N ILE A 163 17.50 1.34 -2.19
CA ILE A 163 16.68 1.69 -3.36
C ILE A 163 17.52 2.41 -4.40
N THR A 164 17.04 2.45 -5.63
CA THR A 164 17.63 3.24 -6.72
C THR A 164 16.50 4.05 -7.36
N PRO A 165 16.15 5.21 -6.77
CA PRO A 165 15.09 6.05 -7.30
C PRO A 165 15.40 6.56 -8.71
N ASP A 166 14.37 6.79 -9.51
CA ASP A 166 14.52 7.54 -10.74
C ASP A 166 14.76 9.02 -10.41
N LEU A 167 15.99 9.48 -10.65
CA LEU A 167 16.49 10.80 -10.23
C LEU A 167 15.75 12.00 -10.84
N ASN A 168 14.86 11.78 -11.80
CA ASN A 168 14.19 12.89 -12.46
C ASN A 168 13.07 13.53 -11.62
N ILE A 169 12.60 12.89 -10.53
CA ILE A 169 11.38 13.30 -9.83
C ILE A 169 11.53 13.34 -8.32
N TYR A 170 12.26 12.40 -7.71
CA TYR A 170 12.55 12.39 -6.28
C TYR A 170 14.00 12.81 -6.02
N THR A 171 14.34 14.05 -6.35
CA THR A 171 15.70 14.61 -6.15
C THR A 171 16.14 14.62 -4.69
N GLU A 172 15.23 14.38 -3.76
CA GLU A 172 15.49 14.34 -2.31
C GLU A 172 15.60 12.93 -1.76
N MET A 173 15.12 11.87 -2.48
CA MET A 173 15.27 10.49 -2.02
C MET A 173 16.70 10.00 -2.21
N LYS A 174 17.27 9.52 -1.11
CA LYS A 174 18.60 8.90 -1.06
C LYS A 174 18.54 7.45 -1.55
N ASP A 175 19.70 6.78 -1.54
CA ASP A 175 19.85 5.38 -1.93
C ASP A 175 19.19 4.38 -0.96
N PHE A 176 18.30 4.84 -0.10
CA PHE A 176 17.63 4.01 0.91
C PHE A 176 16.29 4.57 1.36
N TYR A 177 15.44 3.66 1.83
CA TYR A 177 14.12 3.91 2.38
C TYR A 177 14.00 3.31 3.78
N TYR A 178 13.30 3.97 4.70
CA TYR A 178 12.98 3.44 6.02
C TYR A 178 11.56 2.90 6.05
N MET A 179 11.43 1.57 5.93
CA MET A 179 10.15 0.88 5.98
C MET A 179 9.66 0.79 7.42
N PRO A 180 8.49 1.36 7.76
CA PRO A 180 7.92 1.26 9.10
C PRO A 180 7.40 -0.14 9.39
N LYS A 181 7.54 -0.59 10.65
CA LYS A 181 7.09 -1.90 11.12
C LYS A 181 6.37 -1.75 12.45
N VAL A 182 5.08 -2.10 12.47
CA VAL A 182 4.22 -2.07 13.65
C VAL A 182 3.68 -3.46 13.93
N VAL A 183 3.57 -3.83 15.21
CA VAL A 183 2.87 -5.04 15.68
C VAL A 183 1.73 -4.60 16.60
N LEU A 184 0.51 -5.05 16.33
CA LEU A 184 -0.72 -4.71 17.06
C LEU A 184 -1.25 -5.87 17.91
#